data_6fac9901a9444338aaecb93105e7f890
#
_entry.id   6fac9901a9444338aaecb93105e7f890
#
_cell.length_a   1.000
_cell.length_b   1.000
_cell.length_c   1.000
_cell.angle_alpha   90.00
_cell.angle_beta   90.00
_cell.angle_gamma   90.00
#
_symmetry.space_group_name_H-M   'P 1'
#
loop_
_entity.id
_entity.type
_entity.pdbx_description
1 polymer ?
#
loop_
_entity_poly.entity_id
_entity_poly.type
_entity_poly.pdbx_seq_one_letter_code
_entity_poly.pdbx_strand_id
1 'polypeptide(L)'
;YLVGNYILQKGKTHEMLNGLFVAGCVLVFAGFCWDMVFPLNKKIWTSSYTIYTTGLALLILSMMIYLLDFKNTKGAWSRFFDVFGKNALFIFAMSALIPRSLGLIRISNGFTDAGKPKYLSPLSWFYETLCKPIFPGDPRIGSLIYALCFISMMWFLAWVLDKKKIYIKV
;
A
#
# COMPACT_ATOMS: atom_id res chain seq x y z
N TYR A 1 8.40 -14.68 -8.97
CA TYR A 1 9.51 -15.54 -9.37
C TYR A 1 10.07 -15.16 -10.74
N LEU A 2 9.27 -15.18 -11.83
CA LEU A 2 9.73 -14.91 -13.21
C LEU A 2 10.46 -13.57 -13.34
N VAL A 3 9.91 -12.49 -12.80
CA VAL A 3 10.50 -11.15 -12.83
C VAL A 3 11.83 -11.11 -12.09
N GLY A 4 11.89 -11.72 -10.89
CA GLY A 4 13.14 -11.80 -10.12
C GLY A 4 14.23 -12.57 -10.87
N ASN A 5 13.88 -13.71 -11.47
CA ASN A 5 14.82 -14.47 -12.28
C ASN A 5 15.32 -13.71 -13.52
N TYR A 6 14.42 -12.99 -14.20
CA TYR A 6 14.78 -12.14 -15.33
C TYR A 6 15.78 -11.03 -14.94
N ILE A 7 15.54 -10.36 -13.81
CA ILE A 7 16.44 -9.33 -13.27
C ILE A 7 17.82 -9.93 -12.91
N LEU A 8 17.83 -11.11 -12.29
CA LEU A 8 19.07 -11.79 -11.93
C LEU A 8 19.88 -12.22 -13.15
N GLN A 9 19.24 -12.74 -14.20
CA GLN A 9 19.91 -13.19 -15.43
C GLN A 9 20.46 -12.04 -16.26
N LYS A 10 19.70 -10.96 -16.45
CA LYS A 10 20.11 -9.82 -17.27
C LYS A 10 20.98 -8.81 -16.53
N GLY A 11 21.03 -8.89 -15.19
CA GLY A 11 21.71 -7.90 -14.36
C GLY A 11 21.10 -6.50 -14.47
N LYS A 12 21.82 -5.50 -13.93
CA LYS A 12 21.37 -4.10 -13.96
C LYS A 12 21.72 -3.43 -15.29
N THR A 13 20.99 -3.76 -16.33
CA THR A 13 21.18 -3.23 -17.70
C THR A 13 19.99 -2.42 -18.16
N HIS A 14 20.21 -1.48 -19.10
CA HIS A 14 19.11 -0.77 -19.75
C HIS A 14 18.20 -1.71 -20.54
N GLU A 15 18.74 -2.80 -21.08
CA GLU A 15 17.98 -3.83 -21.77
C GLU A 15 16.97 -4.50 -20.84
N MET A 16 17.41 -4.88 -19.62
CA MET A 16 16.53 -5.43 -18.58
C MET A 16 15.41 -4.43 -18.22
N LEU A 17 15.77 -3.16 -18.03
CA LEU A 17 14.81 -2.12 -17.68
C LEU A 17 13.75 -1.93 -18.76
N ASN A 18 14.18 -1.84 -20.03
CA ASN A 18 13.28 -1.72 -21.17
C ASN A 18 12.37 -2.93 -21.30
N GLY A 19 12.91 -4.14 -21.10
CA GLY A 19 12.12 -5.37 -21.13
C GLY A 19 11.01 -5.39 -20.08
N LEU A 20 11.30 -4.97 -18.84
CA LEU A 20 10.30 -4.86 -17.77
C LEU A 20 9.25 -3.80 -18.10
N PHE A 21 9.67 -2.66 -18.63
CA PHE A 21 8.76 -1.57 -19.00
C PHE A 21 7.81 -2.00 -20.12
N VAL A 22 8.34 -2.59 -21.19
CA VAL A 22 7.54 -3.10 -22.32
C VAL A 22 6.59 -4.18 -21.86
N ALA A 23 7.05 -5.16 -21.07
CA ALA A 23 6.19 -6.19 -20.50
C ALA A 23 5.07 -5.59 -19.65
N GLY A 24 5.38 -4.57 -18.83
CA GLY A 24 4.41 -3.84 -18.04
C GLY A 24 3.34 -3.17 -18.90
N CYS A 25 3.74 -2.46 -19.95
CA CYS A 25 2.81 -1.82 -20.90
C CYS A 25 1.90 -2.84 -21.59
N VAL A 26 2.46 -3.94 -22.07
CA VAL A 26 1.69 -5.01 -22.73
C VAL A 26 0.67 -5.63 -21.78
N LEU A 27 1.05 -5.92 -20.55
CA LEU A 27 0.14 -6.47 -19.54
C LEU A 27 -0.97 -5.50 -19.13
N VAL A 28 -0.66 -4.22 -18.98
CA VAL A 28 -1.68 -3.18 -18.70
C VAL A 28 -2.67 -3.10 -19.84
N PHE A 29 -2.18 -3.04 -21.07
CA PHE A 29 -3.05 -2.99 -22.27
C PHE A 29 -3.91 -4.26 -22.41
N ALA A 30 -3.30 -5.44 -22.25
CA ALA A 30 -4.01 -6.71 -22.29
C ALA A 30 -5.07 -6.82 -21.20
N GLY A 31 -4.75 -6.41 -19.95
CA GLY A 31 -5.69 -6.40 -18.84
C GLY A 31 -6.86 -5.44 -19.06
N PHE A 32 -6.59 -4.28 -19.65
CA PHE A 32 -7.62 -3.30 -20.01
C PHE A 32 -8.55 -3.82 -21.12
N CYS A 33 -8.00 -4.42 -22.19
CA CYS A 33 -8.82 -5.05 -23.22
C CYS A 33 -9.65 -6.22 -22.68
N TRP A 34 -9.08 -6.99 -21.76
CA TRP A 34 -9.79 -8.12 -21.14
C TRP A 34 -10.91 -7.69 -20.21
N ASP A 35 -10.82 -6.50 -19.62
CA ASP A 35 -11.89 -5.90 -18.81
C ASP A 35 -13.23 -5.79 -19.57
N MET A 36 -13.18 -5.59 -20.88
CA MET A 36 -14.38 -5.51 -21.74
C MET A 36 -15.20 -6.80 -21.76
N VAL A 37 -14.55 -7.95 -21.58
CA VAL A 37 -15.19 -9.29 -21.58
C VAL A 37 -15.35 -9.82 -20.15
N PHE A 38 -14.37 -9.57 -19.31
CA PHE A 38 -14.32 -10.07 -17.93
C PHE A 38 -13.95 -8.93 -16.99
N PRO A 39 -14.95 -8.26 -16.37
CA PRO A 39 -14.75 -7.03 -15.61
C PRO A 39 -13.72 -7.13 -14.48
N LEU A 40 -12.93 -6.08 -14.30
CA LEU A 40 -11.95 -5.93 -13.21
C LEU A 40 -12.64 -6.01 -11.85
N ASN A 41 -12.39 -7.08 -11.11
CA ASN A 41 -12.97 -7.27 -9.79
C ASN A 41 -11.93 -7.74 -8.77
N LYS A 42 -11.59 -6.84 -7.82
CA LYS A 42 -10.64 -7.12 -6.75
C LYS A 42 -11.15 -8.18 -5.77
N LYS A 43 -12.47 -8.25 -5.52
CA LYS A 43 -13.04 -9.15 -4.50
C LYS A 43 -12.86 -10.63 -4.85
N ILE A 44 -13.00 -10.96 -6.13
CA ILE A 44 -12.88 -12.34 -6.64
C ILE A 44 -11.58 -12.57 -7.41
N TRP A 45 -10.70 -11.58 -7.48
CA TRP A 45 -9.39 -11.67 -8.17
C TRP A 45 -9.53 -12.16 -9.60
N THR A 46 -10.30 -11.44 -10.41
CA THR A 46 -10.49 -11.80 -11.84
C THR A 46 -9.17 -11.82 -12.58
N SER A 47 -9.08 -12.64 -13.63
CA SER A 47 -7.87 -12.71 -14.46
C SER A 47 -7.48 -11.38 -15.08
N SER A 48 -8.47 -10.59 -15.55
CA SER A 48 -8.27 -9.22 -16.01
C SER A 48 -7.62 -8.33 -14.94
N TYR A 49 -8.13 -8.38 -13.70
CA TYR A 49 -7.58 -7.66 -12.56
C TYR A 49 -6.13 -8.07 -12.27
N THR A 50 -5.85 -9.38 -12.28
CA THR A 50 -4.51 -9.90 -12.00
C THR A 50 -3.50 -9.45 -13.06
N ILE A 51 -3.85 -9.55 -14.34
CA ILE A 51 -2.99 -9.14 -15.46
C ILE A 51 -2.75 -7.63 -15.42
N TYR A 52 -3.82 -6.84 -15.25
CA TYR A 52 -3.74 -5.37 -15.19
C TYR A 52 -2.86 -4.89 -14.03
N THR A 53 -3.09 -5.41 -12.82
CA THR A 53 -2.31 -5.00 -11.63
C THR A 53 -0.87 -5.48 -11.69
N THR A 54 -0.59 -6.65 -12.27
CA THR A 54 0.78 -7.12 -12.52
C THR A 54 1.51 -6.19 -13.48
N GLY A 55 0.85 -5.75 -14.54
CA GLY A 55 1.41 -4.77 -15.48
C GLY A 55 1.75 -3.45 -14.80
N LEU A 56 0.83 -2.90 -13.99
CA LEU A 56 1.09 -1.69 -13.21
C LEU A 56 2.25 -1.87 -12.23
N ALA A 57 2.34 -3.02 -11.56
CA ALA A 57 3.43 -3.32 -10.65
C ALA A 57 4.79 -3.36 -11.37
N LEU A 58 4.85 -3.91 -12.59
CA LEU A 58 6.07 -3.92 -13.41
C LEU A 58 6.49 -2.51 -13.84
N LEU A 59 5.54 -1.66 -14.23
CA LEU A 59 5.83 -0.27 -14.59
C LEU A 59 6.40 0.51 -13.39
N ILE A 60 5.78 0.37 -12.22
CA ILE A 60 6.27 1.00 -10.99
C ILE A 60 7.65 0.46 -10.62
N LEU A 61 7.85 -0.85 -10.69
CA LEU A 61 9.15 -1.48 -10.41
C LEU A 61 10.23 -0.96 -11.35
N SER A 62 9.96 -0.89 -12.66
CA SER A 62 10.90 -0.36 -13.66
C SER A 62 11.27 1.09 -13.38
N MET A 63 10.28 1.92 -13.04
CA MET A 63 10.49 3.32 -12.65
C MET A 63 11.36 3.43 -11.39
N MET A 64 11.09 2.61 -10.38
CA MET A 64 11.87 2.58 -9.14
C MET A 64 13.32 2.17 -9.38
N ILE A 65 13.56 1.11 -10.16
CA ILE A 65 14.91 0.67 -10.54
C ILE A 65 15.63 1.77 -11.29
N TYR A 66 14.98 2.43 -12.25
CA TYR A 66 15.57 3.54 -12.99
C TYR A 66 16.01 4.69 -12.07
N LEU A 67 15.12 5.12 -11.17
CA LEU A 67 15.40 6.24 -10.27
C LEU A 67 16.49 5.91 -9.24
N LEU A 68 16.46 4.70 -8.67
CA LEU A 68 17.35 4.32 -7.57
C LEU A 68 18.69 3.79 -8.05
N ASP A 69 18.69 2.93 -9.08
CA ASP A 69 19.91 2.25 -9.54
C ASP A 69 20.64 3.02 -10.66
N PHE A 70 19.90 3.60 -11.62
CA PHE A 70 20.50 4.29 -12.75
C PHE A 70 20.74 5.79 -12.47
N LYS A 71 19.71 6.50 -11.98
CA LYS A 71 19.87 7.91 -11.62
C LYS A 71 20.50 8.15 -10.24
N ASN A 72 20.61 7.11 -9.42
CA ASN A 72 21.15 7.18 -8.06
C ASN A 72 20.49 8.29 -7.20
N THR A 73 19.20 8.56 -7.42
CA THR A 73 18.43 9.55 -6.67
C THR A 73 18.07 9.01 -5.28
N LYS A 74 19.10 8.81 -4.45
CA LYS A 74 18.94 8.40 -3.06
C LYS A 74 18.69 9.62 -2.20
N GLY A 75 17.48 9.73 -1.65
CA GLY A 75 17.06 10.85 -0.81
C GLY A 75 16.14 10.40 0.32
N ALA A 76 15.52 11.36 1.00
CA ALA A 76 14.60 11.09 2.11
C ALA A 76 13.43 10.17 1.70
N TRP A 77 12.91 10.33 0.49
CA TRP A 77 11.82 9.52 -0.04
C TRP A 77 12.24 8.06 -0.30
N SER A 78 13.47 7.83 -0.83
CA SER A 78 14.03 6.49 -1.01
C SER A 78 14.18 5.79 0.35
N ARG A 79 14.64 6.52 1.37
CA ARG A 79 14.75 6.03 2.75
C ARG A 79 13.39 5.65 3.35
N PHE A 80 12.34 6.40 2.99
CA PHE A 80 10.99 6.09 3.43
C PHE A 80 10.56 4.68 2.99
N PHE A 81 10.77 4.33 1.72
CA PHE A 81 10.45 3.01 1.19
C PHE A 81 11.42 1.90 1.64
N ASP A 82 12.71 2.23 1.81
CA ASP A 82 13.72 1.29 2.31
C ASP A 82 13.37 0.79 3.72
N VAL A 83 12.92 1.69 4.60
CA VAL A 83 12.47 1.35 5.95
C VAL A 83 11.30 0.38 5.94
N PHE A 84 10.31 0.60 5.07
CA PHE A 84 9.20 -0.35 4.89
C PHE A 84 9.66 -1.70 4.32
N GLY A 85 10.53 -1.66 3.32
CA GLY A 85 11.00 -2.85 2.60
C GLY A 85 11.76 -3.83 3.50
N LYS A 86 12.51 -3.32 4.48
CA LYS A 86 13.30 -4.16 5.40
C LYS A 86 12.47 -5.05 6.33
N ASN A 87 11.23 -4.63 6.64
CA ASN A 87 10.30 -5.36 7.50
C ASN A 87 8.90 -5.48 6.86
N ALA A 88 8.82 -5.63 5.54
CA ALA A 88 7.57 -5.53 4.78
C ALA A 88 6.48 -6.49 5.28
N LEU A 89 6.82 -7.77 5.51
CA LEU A 89 5.85 -8.77 5.96
C LEU A 89 5.36 -8.50 7.38
N PHE A 90 6.25 -8.09 8.27
CA PHE A 90 5.87 -7.72 9.64
C PHE A 90 4.90 -6.54 9.64
N ILE A 91 5.20 -5.49 8.88
CA ILE A 91 4.33 -4.30 8.77
C ILE A 91 2.99 -4.66 8.12
N PHE A 92 2.99 -5.53 7.12
CA PHE A 92 1.75 -6.04 6.52
C PHE A 92 0.90 -6.78 7.56
N ALA A 93 1.48 -7.68 8.36
CA ALA A 93 0.77 -8.37 9.43
C ALA A 93 0.24 -7.39 10.50
N MET A 94 1.06 -6.42 10.92
CA MET A 94 0.68 -5.40 11.90
C MET A 94 -0.42 -4.47 11.38
N SER A 95 -0.44 -4.15 10.08
CA SER A 95 -1.49 -3.35 9.47
C SER A 95 -2.88 -4.01 9.52
N ALA A 96 -2.93 -5.33 9.59
CA ALA A 96 -4.16 -6.08 9.80
C ALA A 96 -4.47 -6.32 11.29
N LEU A 97 -3.44 -6.60 12.10
CA LEU A 97 -3.58 -6.91 13.51
C LEU A 97 -4.04 -5.70 14.33
N ILE A 98 -3.38 -4.55 14.15
CA ILE A 98 -3.65 -3.34 14.95
C ILE A 98 -5.11 -2.90 14.84
N PRO A 99 -5.72 -2.72 13.64
CA PRO A 99 -7.12 -2.34 13.56
C PRO A 99 -8.07 -3.35 14.19
N ARG A 100 -7.76 -4.64 14.05
CA ARG A 100 -8.60 -5.71 14.65
C ARG A 100 -8.51 -5.69 16.16
N SER A 101 -7.31 -5.56 16.74
CA SER A 101 -7.10 -5.49 18.19
C SER A 101 -7.73 -4.23 18.78
N LEU A 102 -7.55 -3.08 18.14
CA LEU A 102 -8.19 -1.84 18.54
C LEU A 102 -9.74 -1.90 18.39
N GLY A 103 -10.24 -2.70 17.45
CA GLY A 103 -11.68 -2.93 17.28
C GLY A 103 -12.36 -3.61 18.47
N LEU A 104 -11.59 -4.28 19.35
CA LEU A 104 -12.09 -4.86 20.60
C LEU A 104 -12.37 -3.80 21.69
N ILE A 105 -11.70 -2.66 21.58
CA ILE A 105 -11.87 -1.55 22.53
C ILE A 105 -13.10 -0.75 22.08
N ARG A 106 -14.06 -0.60 22.98
CA ARG A 106 -15.32 0.12 22.77
C ARG A 106 -15.28 1.47 23.48
N ILE A 107 -15.22 2.55 22.71
CA ILE A 107 -15.33 3.92 23.22
C ILE A 107 -16.78 4.34 23.10
N SER A 108 -17.39 4.80 24.20
CA SER A 108 -18.75 5.31 24.18
C SER A 108 -18.80 6.65 23.41
N ASN A 109 -19.67 6.74 22.42
CA ASN A 109 -19.85 7.95 21.60
C ASN A 109 -21.33 8.30 21.49
N GLY A 110 -21.94 8.65 22.64
CA GLY A 110 -23.35 9.07 22.71
C GLY A 110 -24.35 7.93 22.50
N PHE A 111 -25.54 8.30 22.10
CA PHE A 111 -26.66 7.39 21.84
C PHE A 111 -27.03 7.43 20.36
N THR A 112 -27.48 6.32 19.85
CA THR A 112 -28.08 6.22 18.50
C THR A 112 -29.51 6.83 18.55
N ASP A 113 -30.06 7.25 17.41
CA ASP A 113 -31.42 7.80 17.27
C ASP A 113 -32.50 6.87 17.88
N ALA A 114 -32.21 5.59 18.02
CA ALA A 114 -33.03 4.58 18.68
C ALA A 114 -32.80 4.46 20.21
N GLY A 115 -32.05 5.41 20.83
CA GLY A 115 -31.77 5.42 22.28
C GLY A 115 -30.79 4.36 22.77
N LYS A 116 -30.10 3.63 21.87
CA LYS A 116 -29.11 2.63 22.24
C LYS A 116 -27.72 3.26 22.31
N PRO A 117 -26.84 2.87 23.27
CA PRO A 117 -25.49 3.40 23.37
C PRO A 117 -24.68 3.06 22.09
N LYS A 118 -24.08 4.08 21.48
CA LYS A 118 -23.22 3.96 20.31
C LYS A 118 -21.79 3.76 20.76
N TYR A 119 -21.16 2.68 20.31
CA TYR A 119 -19.76 2.39 20.57
C TYR A 119 -18.95 2.52 19.28
N LEU A 120 -17.76 3.15 19.38
CA LEU A 120 -16.81 3.26 18.28
C LEU A 120 -15.49 2.58 18.69
N SER A 121 -14.79 2.02 17.70
CA SER A 121 -13.40 1.63 17.89
C SER A 121 -12.51 2.89 17.99
N PRO A 122 -11.31 2.83 18.60
CA PRO A 122 -10.39 3.97 18.68
C PRO A 122 -10.06 4.59 17.33
N LEU A 123 -9.88 3.76 16.28
CA LEU A 123 -9.63 4.24 14.92
C LEU A 123 -10.86 4.91 14.29
N SER A 124 -12.04 4.37 14.52
CA SER A 124 -13.31 5.00 14.06
C SER A 124 -13.56 6.31 14.82
N TRP A 125 -13.28 6.33 16.11
CA TRP A 125 -13.35 7.56 16.92
C TRP A 125 -12.37 8.63 16.40
N PHE A 126 -11.13 8.24 16.12
CA PHE A 126 -10.13 9.13 15.52
C PHE A 126 -10.60 9.71 14.18
N TYR A 127 -11.18 8.89 13.32
CA TYR A 127 -11.74 9.34 12.04
C TYR A 127 -12.89 10.33 12.23
N GLU A 128 -13.89 9.99 13.06
CA GLU A 128 -15.08 10.81 13.26
C GLU A 128 -14.77 12.14 13.98
N THR A 129 -13.82 12.13 14.93
CA THR A 129 -13.54 13.29 15.80
C THR A 129 -12.47 14.19 15.21
N LEU A 130 -11.46 13.66 14.52
CA LEU A 130 -10.32 14.43 14.03
C LEU A 130 -10.31 14.58 12.51
N CYS A 131 -10.46 13.49 11.76
CA CYS A 131 -10.27 13.54 10.31
C CYS A 131 -11.48 14.17 9.58
N LYS A 132 -12.69 13.82 9.99
CA LYS A 132 -13.93 14.26 9.36
C LYS A 132 -14.22 15.75 9.55
N PRO A 133 -14.00 16.38 10.74
CA PRO A 133 -14.29 17.79 10.95
C PRO A 133 -13.34 18.76 10.26
N ILE A 134 -12.14 18.31 9.84
CA ILE A 134 -11.14 19.19 9.19
C ILE A 134 -11.69 19.76 7.88
N PHE A 135 -12.45 18.96 7.12
CA PHE A 135 -13.10 19.40 5.88
C PHE A 135 -14.56 18.88 5.83
N PRO A 136 -15.49 19.67 6.40
CA PRO A 136 -16.90 19.25 6.48
C PRO A 136 -17.59 19.07 5.12
N GLY A 137 -17.05 19.69 4.06
CA GLY A 137 -17.64 19.68 2.72
C GLY A 137 -17.35 18.44 1.89
N ASP A 138 -16.27 17.70 2.15
CA ASP A 138 -15.91 16.51 1.35
C ASP A 138 -15.35 15.37 2.24
N PRO A 139 -16.14 14.30 2.44
CA PRO A 139 -15.72 13.16 3.25
C PRO A 139 -14.51 12.40 2.68
N ARG A 140 -14.17 12.61 1.39
CA ARG A 140 -13.02 11.97 0.75
C ARG A 140 -11.72 12.51 1.32
N ILE A 141 -11.65 13.81 1.61
CA ILE A 141 -10.46 14.44 2.20
C ILE A 141 -10.22 13.91 3.61
N GLY A 142 -11.28 13.76 4.43
CA GLY A 142 -11.17 13.14 5.75
C GLY A 142 -10.62 11.70 5.67
N SER A 143 -11.07 10.92 4.69
CA SER A 143 -10.57 9.55 4.46
C SER A 143 -9.10 9.54 4.02
N LEU A 144 -8.68 10.50 3.20
CA LEU A 144 -7.28 10.66 2.79
C LEU A 144 -6.38 10.97 3.98
N ILE A 145 -6.80 11.94 4.84
CA ILE A 145 -6.05 12.30 6.05
C ILE A 145 -5.89 11.09 6.97
N TYR A 146 -6.98 10.35 7.18
CA TYR A 146 -6.94 9.12 7.97
C TYR A 146 -5.95 8.10 7.41
N ALA A 147 -5.96 7.87 6.08
CA ALA A 147 -5.05 6.95 5.42
C ALA A 147 -3.58 7.39 5.58
N LEU A 148 -3.29 8.68 5.42
CA LEU A 148 -1.94 9.23 5.59
C LEU A 148 -1.46 9.10 7.04
N CYS A 149 -2.31 9.37 8.02
CA CYS A 149 -1.99 9.18 9.44
C CYS A 149 -1.72 7.71 9.75
N PHE A 150 -2.52 6.79 9.21
CA PHE A 150 -2.33 5.35 9.41
C PHE A 150 -1.02 4.86 8.78
N ILE A 151 -0.71 5.30 7.56
CA ILE A 151 0.56 4.98 6.88
C ILE A 151 1.74 5.53 7.69
N SER A 152 1.64 6.77 8.20
CA SER A 152 2.69 7.40 9.02
C SER A 152 2.91 6.63 10.32
N MET A 153 1.85 6.13 10.96
CA MET A 153 1.93 5.28 12.14
C MET A 153 2.65 3.95 11.84
N MET A 154 2.31 3.29 10.72
CA MET A 154 2.98 2.07 10.29
C MET A 154 4.44 2.32 9.94
N TRP A 155 4.74 3.45 9.28
CA TRP A 155 6.11 3.86 8.98
C TRP A 155 6.92 4.09 10.25
N PHE A 156 6.34 4.74 11.25
CA PHE A 156 6.99 4.96 12.53
C PHE A 156 7.37 3.63 13.22
N LEU A 157 6.50 2.64 13.19
CA LEU A 157 6.80 1.30 13.70
C LEU A 157 7.96 0.66 12.93
N ALA A 158 7.93 0.72 11.60
CA ALA A 158 9.01 0.21 10.75
C ALA A 158 10.34 0.93 11.04
N TRP A 159 10.29 2.25 11.21
CA TRP A 159 11.46 3.07 11.54
C TRP A 159 12.07 2.73 12.89
N VAL A 160 11.25 2.48 13.92
CA VAL A 160 11.74 2.04 15.22
C VAL A 160 12.47 0.71 15.13
N LEU A 161 11.94 -0.24 14.36
CA LEU A 161 12.60 -1.53 14.11
C LEU A 161 13.91 -1.35 13.34
N ASP A 162 13.92 -0.53 12.29
CA ASP A 162 15.12 -0.24 11.51
C ASP A 162 16.21 0.43 12.37
N LYS A 163 15.83 1.39 13.23
CA LYS A 163 16.76 2.04 14.17
C LYS A 163 17.37 1.07 15.15
N LYS A 164 16.59 0.07 15.60
CA LYS A 164 17.07 -1.01 16.49
C LYS A 164 17.76 -2.13 15.72
N LYS A 165 17.88 -2.05 14.39
CA LYS A 165 18.45 -3.09 13.50
C LYS A 165 17.76 -4.45 13.65
N ILE A 166 16.46 -4.45 13.98
CA ILE A 166 15.64 -5.65 14.08
C ILE A 166 14.97 -5.87 12.72
N TYR A 167 15.36 -6.96 12.05
CA TYR A 167 14.82 -7.34 10.72
C TYR A 167 14.17 -8.70 10.85
N ILE A 168 12.85 -8.73 10.78
CA ILE A 168 12.06 -9.96 10.83
C ILE A 168 11.98 -10.51 9.41
N LYS A 169 12.83 -11.50 9.14
CA LYS A 169 12.83 -12.27 7.89
C LYS A 169 12.03 -13.54 8.10
N VAL A 170 11.21 -13.89 7.13
CA VAL A 170 10.48 -15.15 7.04
C VAL A 170 11.03 -15.95 5.88
#